data_d6ad772a45e7496a420e31c3ad86dc39
#
_entry.id   d6ad772a45e7496a420e31c3ad86dc39
#
_cell.length_a   1.000
_cell.length_b   1.000
_cell.length_c   1.000
_cell.angle_alpha   90.00
_cell.angle_beta   90.00
_cell.angle_gamma   90.00
#
_symmetry.space_group_name_H-M   'P 1'
#
loop_
_entity.id
_entity.type
_entity.pdbx_description
1 polymer ?
#
loop_
_entity_poly.entity_id
_entity_poly.type
_entity_poly.pdbx_seq_one_letter_code
_entity_poly.pdbx_strand_id
1 'polypeptide(L)'
;MPGLFLTLEGLDGSGKTTQARRLAAFLEAQGRPVLLTREPGGGLPEVRSLLLTQELSPEAEYLLFSADRAEHVRKVILPGLAAGKVVISDRYLDSSLAYQGYGRGLPLPWLREVAREATRGLKPRLTFLLDLPPEAARYVDAIEQLA
;
A
#
# COMPACT_ATOMS: atom_id res chain seq x y z
N MET A 1 -3.67 -21.97 -9.91
CA MET A 1 -3.20 -21.72 -8.54
C MET A 1 -4.00 -20.56 -7.95
N PRO A 2 -4.34 -20.59 -6.66
CA PRO A 2 -5.03 -19.47 -6.05
C PRO A 2 -4.17 -18.20 -6.06
N GLY A 3 -4.83 -17.05 -6.04
CA GLY A 3 -4.15 -15.78 -5.93
C GLY A 3 -3.49 -15.60 -4.57
N LEU A 4 -2.50 -14.74 -4.53
CA LEU A 4 -1.73 -14.46 -3.32
C LEU A 4 -1.58 -12.95 -3.16
N PHE A 5 -1.97 -12.41 -2.00
CA PHE A 5 -1.85 -10.98 -1.71
C PHE A 5 -0.67 -10.71 -0.79
N LEU A 6 0.27 -9.90 -1.27
CA LEU A 6 1.48 -9.50 -0.56
C LEU A 6 1.54 -7.98 -0.48
N THR A 7 2.07 -7.45 0.62
CA THR A 7 2.28 -6.01 0.78
C THR A 7 3.71 -5.70 1.21
N LEU A 8 4.19 -4.52 0.81
CA LEU A 8 5.44 -3.96 1.29
C LEU A 8 5.13 -2.67 2.04
N GLU A 9 5.72 -2.52 3.22
CA GLU A 9 5.57 -1.36 4.07
C GLU A 9 6.93 -0.81 4.46
N GLY A 10 6.98 0.46 4.81
CA GLY A 10 8.21 1.14 5.21
C GLY A 10 8.17 2.61 4.86
N LEU A 11 9.17 3.35 5.30
CA LEU A 11 9.31 4.78 5.03
C LEU A 11 9.51 5.03 3.53
N ASP A 12 9.16 6.23 3.09
CA ASP A 12 9.56 6.70 1.76
C ASP A 12 11.09 6.64 1.66
N GLY A 13 11.59 6.16 0.52
CA GLY A 13 13.02 5.96 0.33
C GLY A 13 13.58 4.70 1.00
N SER A 14 12.73 3.80 1.51
CA SER A 14 13.20 2.53 2.09
C SER A 14 13.48 1.46 1.03
N GLY A 15 13.19 1.74 -0.25
CA GLY A 15 13.39 0.79 -1.33
C GLY A 15 12.18 -0.07 -1.67
N LYS A 16 10.99 0.26 -1.17
CA LYS A 16 9.77 -0.52 -1.40
C LYS A 16 9.48 -0.73 -2.89
N THR A 17 9.50 0.35 -3.66
CA THR A 17 9.19 0.28 -5.09
C THR A 17 10.17 -0.61 -5.82
N THR A 18 11.46 -0.46 -5.55
CA THR A 18 12.52 -1.28 -6.15
C THR A 18 12.34 -2.75 -5.76
N GLN A 19 12.12 -3.03 -4.49
CA GLN A 19 11.96 -4.41 -4.03
C GLN A 19 10.68 -5.05 -4.55
N ALA A 20 9.59 -4.29 -4.65
CA ALA A 20 8.34 -4.78 -5.23
C ALA A 20 8.55 -5.20 -6.70
N ARG A 21 9.25 -4.40 -7.49
CA ARG A 21 9.55 -4.71 -8.88
C ARG A 21 10.45 -5.94 -9.01
N ARG A 22 11.46 -6.06 -8.14
CA ARG A 22 12.36 -7.21 -8.15
C ARG A 22 11.63 -8.50 -7.75
N LEU A 23 10.75 -8.42 -6.75
CA LEU A 23 9.93 -9.55 -6.35
C LEU A 23 8.99 -9.98 -7.48
N ALA A 24 8.35 -9.01 -8.15
CA ALA A 24 7.48 -9.29 -9.28
C ALA A 24 8.23 -9.99 -10.40
N ALA A 25 9.42 -9.49 -10.77
CA ALA A 25 10.24 -10.10 -11.82
C ALA A 25 10.66 -11.53 -11.45
N PHE A 26 11.02 -11.76 -10.21
CA PHE A 26 11.38 -13.09 -9.72
C PHE A 26 10.20 -14.06 -9.84
N LEU A 27 9.02 -13.65 -9.41
CA LEU A 27 7.83 -14.51 -9.45
C LEU A 27 7.38 -14.77 -10.89
N GLU A 28 7.44 -13.77 -11.76
CA GLU A 28 7.12 -13.95 -13.18
C GLU A 28 8.08 -14.95 -13.85
N ALA A 29 9.37 -14.89 -13.51
CA ALA A 29 10.34 -15.86 -13.99
C ALA A 29 10.05 -17.28 -13.51
N GLN A 30 9.33 -17.42 -12.39
CA GLN A 30 8.86 -18.71 -11.89
C GLN A 30 7.53 -19.16 -12.49
N GLY A 31 7.01 -18.42 -13.46
CA GLY A 31 5.74 -18.73 -14.11
C GLY A 31 4.50 -18.25 -13.37
N ARG A 32 4.64 -17.37 -12.36
CA ARG A 32 3.51 -16.81 -11.64
C ARG A 32 3.13 -15.45 -12.22
N PRO A 33 1.88 -15.26 -12.66
CA PRO A 33 1.44 -13.94 -13.10
C PRO A 33 1.37 -12.98 -11.90
N VAL A 34 1.86 -11.77 -12.08
CA VAL A 34 1.95 -10.77 -11.01
C VAL A 34 1.20 -9.50 -11.41
N LEU A 35 0.50 -8.92 -10.44
CA LEU A 35 -0.09 -7.59 -10.55
C LEU A 35 0.59 -6.70 -9.50
N LEU A 36 1.33 -5.68 -9.95
CA LEU A 36 1.89 -4.65 -9.08
C LEU A 36 0.90 -3.51 -8.94
N THR A 37 0.68 -3.08 -7.71
CA THR A 37 -0.19 -1.95 -7.41
C THR A 37 0.35 -1.17 -6.20
N ARG A 38 -0.36 -0.12 -5.81
CA ARG A 38 0.10 0.77 -4.74
C ARG A 38 -1.05 1.50 -4.07
N GLU A 39 -0.78 2.06 -2.89
CA GLU A 39 -1.66 3.00 -2.20
C GLU A 39 -0.84 4.20 -1.72
N PRO A 40 -1.36 5.45 -1.77
CA PRO A 40 -2.67 5.81 -2.33
C PRO A 40 -2.67 5.89 -3.85
N GLY A 41 -3.86 5.86 -4.44
CA GLY A 41 -4.06 6.04 -5.88
C GLY A 41 -4.32 4.76 -6.65
N GLY A 42 -4.23 3.60 -6.01
CA GLY A 42 -4.50 2.32 -6.68
C GLY A 42 -5.97 2.10 -7.03
N GLY A 43 -6.89 2.68 -6.25
CA GLY A 43 -8.33 2.58 -6.49
C GLY A 43 -8.90 3.84 -7.12
N LEU A 44 -8.54 5.00 -6.57
CA LEU A 44 -8.97 6.34 -7.01
C LEU A 44 -7.74 7.21 -7.21
N PRO A 45 -7.22 7.31 -8.43
CA PRO A 45 -5.98 8.08 -8.69
C PRO A 45 -6.04 9.53 -8.21
N GLU A 46 -7.23 10.15 -8.25
CA GLU A 46 -7.46 11.53 -7.82
C GLU A 46 -7.19 11.74 -6.32
N VAL A 47 -7.39 10.70 -5.51
CA VAL A 47 -7.13 10.77 -4.06
C VAL A 47 -5.66 11.05 -3.79
N ARG A 48 -4.75 10.46 -4.55
CA ARG A 48 -3.32 10.72 -4.39
C ARG A 48 -3.01 12.21 -4.55
N SER A 49 -3.58 12.85 -5.58
CA SER A 49 -3.39 14.28 -5.82
C SER A 49 -3.94 15.11 -4.66
N LEU A 50 -5.15 14.80 -4.17
CA LEU A 50 -5.74 15.51 -3.04
C LEU A 50 -4.86 15.41 -1.79
N LEU A 51 -4.36 14.22 -1.48
CA LEU A 51 -3.52 14.00 -0.30
C LEU A 51 -2.19 14.74 -0.38
N LEU A 52 -1.65 14.92 -1.58
CA LEU A 52 -0.36 15.59 -1.78
C LEU A 52 -0.49 17.12 -1.83
N THR A 53 -1.64 17.66 -2.23
CA THR A 53 -1.80 19.10 -2.52
C THR A 53 -2.68 19.84 -1.54
N GLN A 54 -3.52 19.15 -0.75
CA GLN A 54 -4.47 19.79 0.16
C GLN A 54 -4.03 19.62 1.61
N GLU A 55 -4.24 20.67 2.40
CA GLU A 55 -4.12 20.58 3.84
C GLU A 55 -5.44 20.03 4.39
N LEU A 56 -5.38 18.83 4.98
CA LEU A 56 -6.56 18.09 5.40
C LEU A 56 -6.52 17.83 6.90
N SER A 57 -7.72 17.77 7.52
CA SER A 57 -7.83 17.23 8.87
C SER A 57 -7.38 15.76 8.88
N PRO A 58 -6.92 15.23 10.02
CA PRO A 58 -6.58 13.82 10.13
C PRO A 58 -7.71 12.90 9.69
N GLU A 59 -8.94 13.24 10.04
CA GLU A 59 -10.13 12.47 9.70
C GLU A 59 -10.37 12.43 8.19
N ALA A 60 -10.32 13.60 7.54
CA ALA A 60 -10.50 13.70 6.08
C ALA A 60 -9.41 12.93 5.35
N GLU A 61 -8.17 13.04 5.80
CA GLU A 61 -7.04 12.30 5.23
C GLU A 61 -7.28 10.79 5.29
N TYR A 62 -7.65 10.27 6.46
CA TYR A 62 -7.90 8.84 6.61
C TYR A 62 -9.11 8.37 5.81
N LEU A 63 -10.18 9.16 5.76
CA LEU A 63 -11.36 8.81 4.98
C LEU A 63 -11.08 8.77 3.48
N LEU A 64 -10.22 9.67 2.98
CA LEU A 64 -9.76 9.63 1.59
C LEU A 64 -8.90 8.40 1.32
N PHE A 65 -7.95 8.07 2.20
CA PHE A 65 -7.20 6.82 2.09
C PHE A 65 -8.13 5.61 2.07
N SER A 66 -9.14 5.62 2.92
CA SER A 66 -10.10 4.52 3.02
C SER A 66 -10.97 4.39 1.79
N ALA A 67 -11.40 5.51 1.19
CA ALA A 67 -12.16 5.51 -0.05
C ALA A 67 -11.33 4.92 -1.20
N ASP A 68 -10.08 5.35 -1.33
CA ASP A 68 -9.14 4.79 -2.31
C ASP A 68 -8.95 3.29 -2.09
N ARG A 69 -8.75 2.89 -0.84
CA ARG A 69 -8.53 1.47 -0.48
C ARG A 69 -9.75 0.62 -0.79
N ALA A 70 -10.95 1.11 -0.51
CA ALA A 70 -12.18 0.38 -0.82
C ALA A 70 -12.30 0.10 -2.32
N GLU A 71 -12.03 1.09 -3.16
CA GLU A 71 -12.05 0.92 -4.61
C GLU A 71 -10.87 0.08 -5.10
N HIS A 72 -9.70 0.23 -4.48
CA HIS A 72 -8.51 -0.58 -4.79
C HIS A 72 -8.78 -2.07 -4.56
N VAL A 73 -9.38 -2.41 -3.42
CA VAL A 73 -9.76 -3.79 -3.12
C VAL A 73 -10.77 -4.32 -4.14
N ARG A 74 -11.82 -3.54 -4.42
CA ARG A 74 -12.91 -3.97 -5.30
C ARG A 74 -12.48 -4.09 -6.76
N LYS A 75 -11.75 -3.10 -7.28
CA LYS A 75 -11.45 -3.00 -8.72
C LYS A 75 -10.16 -3.69 -9.12
N VAL A 76 -9.20 -3.80 -8.23
CA VAL A 76 -7.84 -4.23 -8.55
C VAL A 76 -7.45 -5.50 -7.81
N ILE A 77 -7.47 -5.47 -6.48
CA ILE A 77 -6.90 -6.56 -5.69
C ILE A 77 -7.75 -7.83 -5.79
N LEU A 78 -9.04 -7.75 -5.48
CA LEU A 78 -9.91 -8.93 -5.54
C LEU A 78 -9.99 -9.53 -6.94
N PRO A 79 -10.16 -8.75 -8.03
CA PRO A 79 -10.11 -9.32 -9.38
C PRO A 79 -8.78 -9.98 -9.72
N GLY A 80 -7.66 -9.40 -9.29
CA GLY A 80 -6.34 -10.00 -9.49
C GLY A 80 -6.20 -11.34 -8.79
N LEU A 81 -6.68 -11.42 -7.56
CA LEU A 81 -6.67 -12.67 -6.78
C LEU A 81 -7.59 -13.72 -7.41
N ALA A 82 -8.77 -13.32 -7.87
CA ALA A 82 -9.70 -14.22 -8.55
C ALA A 82 -9.11 -14.77 -9.86
N ALA A 83 -8.24 -14.01 -10.52
CA ALA A 83 -7.53 -14.44 -11.72
C ALA A 83 -6.29 -15.30 -11.42
N GLY A 84 -6.04 -15.62 -10.16
CA GLY A 84 -4.90 -16.45 -9.76
C GLY A 84 -3.56 -15.71 -9.72
N LYS A 85 -3.59 -14.39 -9.74
CA LYS A 85 -2.36 -13.59 -9.74
C LYS A 85 -1.78 -13.42 -8.34
N VAL A 86 -0.46 -13.21 -8.28
CA VAL A 86 0.17 -12.66 -7.10
C VAL A 86 0.00 -11.15 -7.18
N VAL A 87 -0.75 -10.58 -6.23
CA VAL A 87 -0.98 -9.14 -6.14
C VAL A 87 -0.02 -8.58 -5.11
N ILE A 88 0.84 -7.66 -5.55
CA ILE A 88 1.83 -7.01 -4.68
C ILE A 88 1.46 -5.53 -4.57
N SER A 89 1.13 -5.08 -3.37
CA SER A 89 0.84 -3.67 -3.12
C SER A 89 1.97 -2.99 -2.37
N ASP A 90 2.45 -1.90 -2.92
CA ASP A 90 3.33 -0.95 -2.24
C ASP A 90 2.43 -0.10 -1.33
N ARG A 91 2.44 -0.42 -0.05
CA ARG A 91 1.56 0.08 1.00
C ARG A 91 0.13 -0.49 0.96
N TYR A 92 -0.43 -0.59 2.14
CA TYR A 92 -1.81 -0.99 2.37
C TYR A 92 -2.27 -0.41 3.72
N LEU A 93 -3.09 -1.12 4.48
CA LEU A 93 -3.67 -0.62 5.73
C LEU A 93 -2.62 -0.23 6.79
N ASP A 94 -1.53 -0.97 6.92
CA ASP A 94 -0.53 -0.73 7.97
C ASP A 94 0.08 0.67 7.86
N SER A 95 0.26 1.19 6.65
CA SER A 95 0.70 2.57 6.46
C SER A 95 -0.27 3.57 7.08
N SER A 96 -1.58 3.37 6.89
CA SER A 96 -2.60 4.25 7.48
C SER A 96 -2.64 4.15 8.99
N LEU A 97 -2.52 2.95 9.56
CA LEU A 97 -2.45 2.80 11.02
C LEU A 97 -1.24 3.53 11.59
N ALA A 98 -0.11 3.47 10.88
CA ALA A 98 1.10 4.15 11.32
C ALA A 98 0.99 5.68 11.18
N TYR A 99 0.61 6.17 9.99
CA TYR A 99 0.61 7.62 9.72
C TYR A 99 -0.60 8.33 10.29
N GLN A 100 -1.81 7.84 10.07
CA GLN A 100 -3.03 8.48 10.58
C GLN A 100 -3.30 8.14 12.04
N GLY A 101 -2.96 6.92 12.46
CA GLY A 101 -3.13 6.49 13.85
C GLY A 101 -2.04 7.06 14.74
N TYR A 102 -0.85 6.49 14.71
CA TYR A 102 0.25 6.90 15.58
C TYR A 102 0.78 8.29 15.20
N GLY A 103 0.86 8.61 13.92
CA GLY A 103 1.39 9.88 13.45
C GLY A 103 0.47 11.07 13.67
N ARG A 104 -0.82 10.93 13.38
CA ARG A 104 -1.81 12.01 13.47
C ARG A 104 -2.75 11.87 14.67
N GLY A 105 -2.60 10.83 15.47
CA GLY A 105 -3.31 10.66 16.73
C GLY A 105 -4.76 10.20 16.63
N LEU A 106 -5.19 9.64 15.49
CA LEU A 106 -6.54 9.11 15.37
C LEU A 106 -6.70 7.82 16.18
N PRO A 107 -7.90 7.57 16.74
CA PRO A 107 -8.14 6.36 17.53
C PRO A 107 -8.02 5.08 16.68
N LEU A 108 -7.13 4.17 17.05
CA LEU A 108 -6.94 2.90 16.34
C LEU A 108 -8.22 2.08 16.20
N PRO A 109 -9.09 1.97 17.23
CA PRO A 109 -10.34 1.22 17.08
C PRO A 109 -11.22 1.74 15.93
N TRP A 110 -11.33 3.06 15.78
CA TRP A 110 -12.09 3.67 14.69
C TRP A 110 -11.45 3.38 13.33
N LEU A 111 -10.12 3.53 13.24
CA LEU A 111 -9.39 3.24 12.01
C LEU A 111 -9.63 1.79 11.57
N ARG A 112 -9.58 0.85 12.50
CA ARG A 112 -9.78 -0.58 12.22
C ARG A 112 -11.22 -0.90 11.84
N GLU A 113 -12.19 -0.23 12.43
CA GLU A 113 -13.59 -0.42 12.10
C GLU A 113 -13.87 0.04 10.66
N VAL A 114 -13.42 1.24 10.29
CA VAL A 114 -13.53 1.75 8.92
C VAL A 114 -12.78 0.82 7.95
N ALA A 115 -11.58 0.41 8.30
CA ALA A 115 -10.78 -0.48 7.46
C ALA A 115 -11.45 -1.82 7.18
N ARG A 116 -12.12 -2.39 8.17
CA ARG A 116 -12.83 -3.67 8.00
C ARG A 116 -13.88 -3.57 6.89
N GLU A 117 -14.63 -2.49 6.87
CA GLU A 117 -15.62 -2.25 5.82
C GLU A 117 -14.96 -1.95 4.48
N ALA A 118 -13.97 -1.06 4.47
CA ALA A 118 -13.29 -0.66 3.23
C ALA A 118 -12.57 -1.83 2.56
N THR A 119 -11.92 -2.68 3.33
CA THR A 119 -11.15 -3.82 2.81
C THR A 119 -11.98 -5.08 2.62
N ARG A 120 -13.23 -5.10 3.09
CA ARG A 120 -14.06 -6.32 3.14
C ARG A 120 -13.37 -7.44 3.94
N GLY A 121 -12.58 -7.06 4.94
CA GLY A 121 -11.81 -7.99 5.76
C GLY A 121 -10.59 -8.59 5.07
N LEU A 122 -10.24 -8.11 3.85
CA LEU A 122 -9.08 -8.63 3.13
C LEU A 122 -7.78 -8.23 3.81
N LYS A 123 -6.97 -9.23 4.13
CA LYS A 123 -5.65 -9.05 4.73
C LYS A 123 -4.59 -9.66 3.82
N PRO A 124 -3.40 -9.05 3.76
CA PRO A 124 -2.30 -9.67 3.02
C PRO A 124 -1.90 -10.99 3.67
N ARG A 125 -1.46 -11.93 2.83
CA ARG A 125 -0.92 -13.21 3.30
C ARG A 125 0.43 -13.01 3.98
N LEU A 126 1.23 -12.07 3.44
CA LEU A 126 2.51 -11.67 4.01
C LEU A 126 2.68 -10.17 3.83
N THR A 127 3.29 -9.53 4.81
CA THR A 127 3.70 -8.13 4.77
C THR A 127 5.21 -8.08 4.98
N PHE A 128 5.93 -7.43 4.06
CA PHE A 128 7.36 -7.20 4.17
C PHE A 128 7.59 -5.78 4.67
N LEU A 129 8.16 -5.64 5.86
CA LEU A 129 8.53 -4.34 6.40
C LEU A 129 10.00 -4.07 6.07
N LEU A 130 10.25 -3.03 5.29
CA LEU A 130 11.61 -2.57 5.00
C LEU A 130 12.01 -1.58 6.11
N ASP A 131 12.68 -2.10 7.12
CA ASP A 131 13.00 -1.36 8.34
C ASP A 131 14.38 -0.69 8.20
N LEU A 132 14.37 0.55 7.70
CA LEU A 132 15.56 1.37 7.58
C LEU A 132 15.48 2.58 8.52
N PRO A 133 16.63 3.01 9.09
CA PRO A 133 16.68 4.29 9.78
C PRO A 133 16.30 5.44 8.83
N PRO A 134 15.66 6.51 9.31
CA PRO A 134 15.24 7.63 8.45
C PRO A 134 16.39 8.22 7.61
N GLU A 135 17.61 8.25 8.13
CA GLU A 135 18.79 8.76 7.40
C GLU A 135 19.11 7.87 6.21
N ALA A 136 19.10 6.56 6.38
CA ALA A 136 19.37 5.60 5.31
C ALA A 136 18.24 5.63 4.26
N ALA A 137 16.98 5.77 4.67
CA ALA A 137 15.84 5.86 3.76
C ALA A 137 15.97 7.08 2.85
N ARG A 138 16.36 8.24 3.38
CA ARG A 138 16.59 9.45 2.57
C ARG A 138 17.70 9.26 1.54
N TYR A 139 18.75 8.54 1.89
CA TYR A 139 19.85 8.25 0.98
C TYR A 139 19.41 7.34 -0.18
N VAL A 140 18.66 6.30 0.13
CA VAL A 140 18.12 5.37 -0.89
C VAL A 140 17.17 6.11 -1.83
N ASP A 141 16.29 6.96 -1.29
CA ASP A 141 15.35 7.75 -2.09
C ASP A 141 16.09 8.66 -3.09
N ALA A 142 17.15 9.33 -2.63
CA ALA A 142 17.97 10.17 -3.50
C ALA A 142 18.59 9.37 -4.65
N ILE A 143 19.07 8.16 -4.39
CA ILE A 143 19.64 7.28 -5.42
C ILE A 143 18.56 6.83 -6.40
N GLU A 144 17.39 6.43 -5.91
CA GLU A 144 16.30 5.98 -6.78
C GLU A 144 15.82 7.07 -7.72
N GLN A 145 15.82 8.33 -7.27
CA GLN A 145 15.46 9.47 -8.13
C GLN A 145 16.45 9.71 -9.26
N LEU A 146 17.69 9.28 -9.11
CA LEU A 146 18.72 9.42 -10.14
C LEU A 146 18.64 8.31 -11.21
N ALA A 147 18.00 7.23 -10.89
CA ALA A 147 17.83 6.09 -11.80
C ALA A 147 16.64 6.31 -12.72
#